data_be8ab6ed1d53ed44491422de79a297e7
#
_entry.id   be8ab6ed1d53ed44491422de79a297e7
#
_cell.length_a   1.000
_cell.length_b   1.000
_cell.length_c   1.000
_cell.angle_alpha   90.00
_cell.angle_beta   90.00
_cell.angle_gamma   90.00
#
_symmetry.space_group_name_H-M   'P 1'
#
loop_
_entity.id
_entity.type
_entity.pdbx_description
1 polymer ?
#
loop_
_entity_poly.entity_id
_entity_poly.type
_entity_poly.pdbx_seq_one_letter_code
_entity_poly.pdbx_strand_id
1 'polypeptide(L)'
;MRIVYIDDERHFINQLSELAEKYKQCRGVQLELQSYEKAELLLYDLAEEIFYDLYLLDINLANGMSGLELAGQIREKDEKAQIVFLTFYSEFALEGYEYHPLHYILKSAI
;
A
#
# COMPACT_ATOMS: atom_id res chain seq x y z
N MET A 1 -3.45 -14.32 -3.96
CA MET A 1 -2.72 -13.24 -3.31
C MET A 1 -3.62 -12.01 -3.18
N ARG A 2 -3.72 -11.48 -1.99
CA ARG A 2 -4.55 -10.30 -1.72
C ARG A 2 -3.65 -9.10 -1.46
N ILE A 3 -3.85 -8.04 -2.25
CA ILE A 3 -3.06 -6.80 -2.16
C ILE A 3 -4.01 -5.65 -1.84
N VAL A 4 -3.59 -4.76 -0.95
CA VAL A 4 -4.30 -3.50 -0.71
C VAL A 4 -3.39 -2.34 -1.09
N TYR A 5 -3.95 -1.34 -1.74
CA TYR A 5 -3.24 -0.13 -2.14
C TYR A 5 -3.96 1.10 -1.58
N ILE A 6 -3.21 1.92 -0.86
CA ILE A 6 -3.74 3.15 -0.26
C ILE A 6 -3.08 4.35 -0.92
N ASP A 7 -3.88 5.14 -1.61
CA ASP A 7 -3.41 6.33 -2.33
C ASP A 7 -4.60 7.27 -2.52
N ASP A 8 -4.42 8.54 -2.27
CA ASP A 8 -5.48 9.53 -2.43
C ASP A 8 -5.65 10.02 -3.87
N GLU A 9 -4.74 9.62 -4.77
CA GLU A 9 -4.80 10.00 -6.18
C GLU A 9 -5.44 8.89 -7.02
N ARG A 10 -6.67 9.15 -7.46
CA ARG A 10 -7.46 8.16 -8.19
C ARG A 10 -6.77 7.64 -9.46
N HIS A 11 -6.05 8.50 -10.17
CA HIS A 11 -5.44 8.06 -11.42
C HIS A 11 -4.31 7.03 -11.19
N PHE A 12 -3.59 7.10 -10.07
CA PHE A 12 -2.60 6.07 -9.72
C PHE A 12 -3.28 4.77 -9.33
N ILE A 13 -4.40 4.86 -8.61
CA ILE A 13 -5.21 3.67 -8.31
C ILE A 13 -5.65 2.99 -9.60
N ASN A 14 -6.13 3.77 -10.57
CA ASN A 14 -6.59 3.22 -11.84
C ASN A 14 -5.43 2.61 -12.64
N GLN A 15 -4.26 3.26 -12.67
CA GLN A 15 -3.08 2.72 -13.34
C GLN A 15 -2.66 1.37 -12.75
N LEU A 16 -2.61 1.29 -11.42
CA LEU A 16 -2.21 0.05 -10.76
C LEU A 16 -3.24 -1.05 -10.99
N SER A 17 -4.52 -0.70 -10.98
CA SER A 17 -5.58 -1.66 -11.26
C SER A 17 -5.46 -2.24 -12.66
N GLU A 18 -5.15 -1.40 -13.65
CA GLU A 18 -4.94 -1.86 -15.03
C GLU A 18 -3.72 -2.77 -15.15
N LEU A 19 -2.63 -2.41 -14.48
CA LEU A 19 -1.42 -3.24 -14.47
C LEU A 19 -1.69 -4.60 -13.82
N ALA A 20 -2.44 -4.61 -12.71
CA ALA A 20 -2.79 -5.84 -12.03
C ALA A 20 -3.62 -6.76 -12.92
N GLU A 21 -4.60 -6.20 -13.65
CA GLU A 21 -5.41 -6.98 -14.58
C GLU A 21 -4.57 -7.58 -15.72
N LYS A 22 -3.67 -6.79 -16.29
CA LYS A 22 -2.77 -7.28 -17.34
C LYS A 22 -1.87 -8.40 -16.82
N TYR A 23 -1.36 -8.25 -15.62
CA TYR A 23 -0.50 -9.24 -15.01
C TYR A 23 -1.25 -10.56 -14.78
N LYS A 24 -2.47 -10.46 -14.25
CA LYS A 24 -3.33 -11.64 -14.06
C LYS A 24 -3.56 -12.39 -15.36
N GLN A 25 -3.87 -11.67 -16.44
CA GLN A 25 -4.12 -12.26 -17.74
C GLN A 25 -2.88 -12.90 -18.34
N CYS A 26 -1.73 -12.21 -18.24
CA CYS A 26 -0.48 -12.69 -18.85
C CYS A 26 0.12 -13.89 -18.11
N ARG A 27 -0.02 -13.92 -16.79
CA ARG A 27 0.62 -14.94 -15.96
C ARG A 27 -0.33 -16.02 -15.46
N GLY A 28 -1.62 -15.82 -15.63
CA GLY A 28 -2.62 -16.77 -15.13
C GLY A 28 -2.63 -16.91 -13.62
N VAL A 29 -2.20 -15.86 -12.89
CA VAL A 29 -2.15 -15.88 -11.43
C VAL A 29 -3.42 -15.34 -10.82
N GLN A 30 -3.75 -15.81 -9.62
CA GLN A 30 -4.85 -15.26 -8.86
C GLN A 30 -4.36 -14.11 -8.02
N LEU A 31 -4.93 -12.92 -8.27
CA LEU A 31 -4.53 -11.69 -7.63
C LEU A 31 -5.79 -10.87 -7.36
N GLU A 32 -6.01 -10.49 -6.10
CA GLU A 32 -7.08 -9.60 -5.72
C GLU A 32 -6.46 -8.28 -5.28
N LEU A 33 -6.87 -7.18 -5.91
CA LEU A 33 -6.42 -5.85 -5.54
C LEU A 33 -7.58 -5.05 -4.97
N GLN A 34 -7.44 -4.66 -3.71
CA GLN A 34 -8.36 -3.73 -3.04
C GLN A 34 -7.67 -2.38 -2.96
N SER A 35 -8.38 -1.31 -3.34
CA SER A 35 -7.83 0.04 -3.28
C SER A 35 -8.68 0.92 -2.39
N TYR A 36 -8.03 1.77 -1.59
CA TYR A 36 -8.69 2.76 -0.76
C TYR A 36 -8.04 4.12 -0.96
N GLU A 37 -8.84 5.17 -0.93
CA GLU A 37 -8.35 6.53 -1.01
C GLU A 37 -8.02 7.12 0.36
N LYS A 38 -8.46 6.47 1.43
CA LYS A 38 -8.28 6.94 2.82
C LYS A 38 -7.71 5.85 3.69
N ALA A 39 -6.76 6.22 4.54
CA ALA A 39 -6.14 5.29 5.48
C ALA A 39 -7.16 4.69 6.45
N GLU A 40 -8.17 5.46 6.85
CA GLU A 40 -9.19 5.02 7.80
C GLU A 40 -9.91 3.76 7.34
N LEU A 41 -10.09 3.59 6.02
CA LEU A 41 -10.76 2.41 5.49
C LEU A 41 -9.94 1.14 5.72
N LEU A 42 -8.61 1.24 5.60
CA LEU A 42 -7.74 0.12 5.94
C LEU A 42 -7.73 -0.14 7.44
N LEU A 43 -7.80 0.90 8.26
CA LEU A 43 -7.86 0.72 9.71
C LEU A 43 -9.11 -0.06 10.14
N TYR A 44 -10.24 0.14 9.47
CA TYR A 44 -11.43 -0.68 9.71
C TYR A 44 -11.17 -2.15 9.38
N ASP A 45 -10.48 -2.43 8.28
CA ASP A 45 -10.11 -3.80 7.93
C ASP A 45 -9.25 -4.42 9.02
N LEU A 46 -8.24 -3.69 9.49
CA LEU A 46 -7.35 -4.19 10.56
C LEU A 46 -8.11 -4.47 11.85
N ALA A 47 -9.07 -3.60 12.20
CA ALA A 47 -9.89 -3.79 13.40
C ALA A 47 -10.76 -5.05 13.29
N GLU A 48 -11.19 -5.40 12.08
CA GLU A 48 -11.97 -6.61 11.81
C GLU A 48 -11.09 -7.83 11.55
N GLU A 49 -9.79 -7.69 11.76
CA GLU A 49 -8.80 -8.74 11.52
C GLU A 49 -8.79 -9.22 10.06
N ILE A 50 -9.05 -8.29 9.14
CA ILE A 50 -8.89 -8.53 7.70
C ILE A 50 -7.48 -8.13 7.31
N PHE A 51 -6.67 -9.10 6.91
CA PHE A 51 -5.26 -8.89 6.55
C PHE A 51 -5.03 -9.15 5.07
N TYR A 52 -3.96 -8.55 4.57
CA TYR A 52 -3.57 -8.67 3.17
C TYR A 52 -2.16 -9.27 3.07
N ASP A 53 -1.88 -9.90 1.94
CA ASP A 53 -0.54 -10.45 1.69
C ASP A 53 0.47 -9.33 1.42
N LEU A 54 0.01 -8.24 0.81
CA LEU A 54 0.88 -7.11 0.48
C LEU A 54 0.12 -5.80 0.70
N TYR A 55 0.79 -4.88 1.38
CA TYR A 55 0.28 -3.53 1.62
C TYR A 55 1.12 -2.55 0.81
N LEU A 56 0.50 -1.88 -0.17
CA LEU A 56 1.12 -0.81 -0.93
C LEU A 56 0.62 0.52 -0.38
N LEU A 57 1.53 1.33 0.14
CA LEU A 57 1.16 2.55 0.85
C LEU A 57 1.83 3.77 0.23
N ASP A 58 1.04 4.78 -0.12
CA ASP A 58 1.59 6.11 -0.36
C ASP A 58 1.83 6.76 1.00
N ILE A 59 2.89 7.53 1.11
CA ILE A 59 3.24 8.21 2.36
C ILE A 59 2.39 9.45 2.55
N ASN A 60 2.26 10.26 1.51
CA ASN A 60 1.55 11.53 1.60
C ASN A 60 0.09 11.35 1.23
N LEU A 61 -0.74 11.11 2.24
CA LEU A 61 -2.18 10.98 2.06
C LEU A 61 -2.83 12.30 2.51
N ALA A 62 -3.63 12.89 1.63
CA ALA A 62 -4.33 14.13 1.94
C ALA A 62 -5.35 13.88 3.06
N ASN A 63 -5.48 14.82 3.98
CA ASN A 63 -6.52 14.80 5.03
C ASN A 63 -6.43 13.57 5.95
N GLY A 64 -5.46 13.54 6.84
CA GLY A 64 -5.45 12.54 7.89
C GLY A 64 -4.09 11.89 8.10
N MET A 65 -4.13 10.60 8.36
CA MET A 65 -2.97 9.81 8.72
C MET A 65 -2.01 9.65 7.55
N SER A 66 -0.71 9.79 7.80
CA SER A 66 0.30 9.52 6.78
C SER A 66 0.45 8.02 6.55
N GLY A 67 1.02 7.66 5.40
CA GLY A 67 1.34 6.25 5.13
C GLY A 67 2.35 5.67 6.11
N LEU A 68 3.24 6.50 6.68
CA LEU A 68 4.19 6.04 7.71
C LEU A 68 3.48 5.65 9.00
N GLU A 69 2.54 6.48 9.45
CA GLU A 69 1.73 6.16 10.62
C GLU A 69 0.91 4.90 10.40
N LEU A 70 0.34 4.79 9.20
CA LEU A 70 -0.44 3.61 8.81
C LEU A 70 0.42 2.34 8.85
N ALA A 71 1.64 2.42 8.33
CA ALA A 71 2.60 1.30 8.38
C ALA A 71 2.88 0.86 9.81
N GLY A 72 3.04 1.83 10.73
CA GLY A 72 3.23 1.52 12.15
C GLY A 72 2.07 0.75 12.73
N GLN A 73 0.85 1.14 12.41
CA GLN A 73 -0.34 0.46 12.90
C GLN A 73 -0.50 -0.94 12.28
N ILE A 74 -0.14 -1.09 11.02
CA ILE A 74 -0.13 -2.41 10.36
C ILE A 74 0.85 -3.33 11.10
N ARG A 75 2.07 -2.84 11.40
CA ARG A 75 3.09 -3.64 12.10
C ARG A 75 2.64 -4.07 13.49
N GLU A 76 1.91 -3.22 14.20
CA GLU A 76 1.38 -3.56 15.51
C GLU A 76 0.41 -4.74 15.45
N LYS A 77 -0.39 -4.81 14.38
CA LYS A 77 -1.38 -5.87 14.21
C LYS A 77 -0.80 -7.10 13.54
N ASP A 78 0.19 -6.94 12.67
CA ASP A 78 0.76 -8.02 11.88
C ASP A 78 2.26 -7.77 11.66
N GLU A 79 3.09 -8.36 12.52
CA GLU A 79 4.54 -8.19 12.44
C GLU A 79 5.14 -8.72 11.14
N LYS A 80 4.47 -9.66 10.50
CA LYS A 80 4.96 -10.31 9.27
C LYS A 80 4.40 -9.69 8.00
N ALA A 81 3.62 -8.61 8.13
CA ALA A 81 3.03 -7.95 6.97
C ALA A 81 4.11 -7.51 5.98
N GLN A 82 3.86 -7.75 4.69
CA GLN A 82 4.71 -7.25 3.63
C GLN A 82 4.24 -5.85 3.26
N ILE A 83 5.10 -4.85 3.44
CA ILE A 83 4.78 -3.45 3.19
C ILE A 83 5.71 -2.92 2.11
N VAL A 84 5.14 -2.22 1.12
CA VAL A 84 5.89 -1.50 0.11
C VAL A 84 5.38 -0.06 0.13
N PHE A 85 6.30 0.89 0.26
CA PHE A 85 5.94 2.29 0.08
C PHE A 85 6.04 2.66 -1.40
N LEU A 86 5.03 3.34 -1.91
CA LEU A 86 4.96 3.79 -3.30
C LEU A 86 4.58 5.25 -3.27
N THR A 87 5.56 6.14 -3.47
CA THR A 87 5.38 7.57 -3.23
C THR A 87 6.26 8.41 -4.14
N PHE A 88 5.93 9.70 -4.29
CA PHE A 88 6.79 10.67 -4.97
C PHE A 88 7.92 11.21 -4.07
N TYR A 89 7.88 10.96 -2.78
CA TYR A 89 8.74 11.62 -1.80
C TYR A 89 9.90 10.72 -1.37
N SER A 90 11.13 11.09 -1.79
CA SER A 90 12.34 10.38 -1.40
C SER A 90 12.80 10.74 0.02
N GLU A 91 12.42 11.91 0.52
CA GLU A 91 12.88 12.43 1.81
C GLU A 91 12.40 11.61 3.00
N PHE A 92 11.40 10.77 2.83
CA PHE A 92 10.88 9.93 3.91
C PHE A 92 11.47 8.52 3.92
N ALA A 93 12.44 8.23 3.04
CA ALA A 93 12.98 6.88 2.92
C ALA A 93 13.58 6.35 4.23
N LEU A 94 14.34 7.19 4.95
CA LEU A 94 14.94 6.77 6.22
C LEU A 94 13.88 6.43 7.26
N GLU A 95 12.85 7.27 7.39
CA GLU A 95 11.74 7.00 8.30
C GLU A 95 10.97 5.76 7.87
N GLY A 96 10.76 5.60 6.56
CA GLY A 96 10.05 4.45 6.01
C GLY A 96 10.74 3.14 6.36
N TYR A 97 12.06 3.09 6.32
CA TYR A 97 12.82 1.87 6.63
C TYR A 97 12.69 1.43 8.09
N GLU A 98 12.29 2.32 8.99
CA GLU A 98 12.03 1.95 10.39
C GLU A 98 10.89 0.94 10.52
N TYR A 99 9.99 0.88 9.54
CA TYR A 99 8.87 -0.06 9.52
C TYR A 99 9.17 -1.35 8.77
N HIS A 100 10.44 -1.57 8.41
CA HIS A 100 10.93 -2.76 7.71
C HIS A 100 10.13 -3.10 6.45
N PRO A 101 10.00 -2.14 5.51
CA PRO A 101 9.28 -2.43 4.28
C PRO A 101 10.09 -3.37 3.39
N LEU A 102 9.38 -4.09 2.52
CA LEU A 102 10.02 -4.91 1.50
C LEU A 102 10.76 -4.02 0.49
N HIS A 103 10.12 -2.93 0.08
CA HIS A 103 10.71 -1.94 -0.84
C HIS A 103 10.16 -0.55 -0.56
N TYR A 104 10.92 0.44 -0.96
CA TYR A 104 10.52 1.84 -1.01
C TYR A 104 10.67 2.29 -2.46
N ILE A 105 9.57 2.51 -3.16
CA ILE A 105 9.56 2.79 -4.59
C ILE A 105 9.09 4.22 -4.84
N LEU A 106 9.84 4.96 -5.65
CA LEU A 106 9.42 6.29 -6.05
C LEU A 106 8.48 6.19 -7.26
N LYS A 107 7.33 6.85 -7.20
CA LYS A 107 6.36 6.88 -8.31
C LYS A 107 6.98 7.46 -9.58
N SER A 108 7.94 8.37 -9.44
CA SER A 108 8.64 8.96 -10.59
C SER A 108 9.48 7.95 -11.37
N ALA A 109 9.75 6.77 -10.81
CA ALA A 109 10.51 5.72 -11.47
C ALA A 109 9.64 4.73 -12.26
N ILE A 110 8.32 4.94 -12.25
CA ILE A 110 7.37 4.03 -12.89
C ILE A 110 6.98 4.53 -14.28
#